data_264cd41cec55b77e6c88b2f79c64e846
#
_entry.id   264cd41cec55b77e6c88b2f79c64e846
#
_cell.length_a   1.000
_cell.length_b   1.000
_cell.length_c   1.000
_cell.angle_alpha   90.00
_cell.angle_beta   90.00
_cell.angle_gamma   90.00
#
_symmetry.space_group_name_H-M   'P 1'
#
loop_
_entity.id
_entity.type
_entity.pdbx_description
1 polymer ?
#
loop_
_entity_poly.entity_id
_entity_poly.type
_entity_poly.pdbx_seq_one_letter_code
_entity_poly.pdbx_strand_id
1 'polypeptide(L)'
;MAYQASTEEHSIDIVNIASLEGKVKERMEAGAFGYIRGGSEDEWTMKENTTSFNTKKIMPRVLRGIDSADLSTSIFGIDLKTPIIQAPSAAQGLAHEKGEANTAKGVAAAGSIFSISTYANTTIQDAAAAAPGAPQFFQLYMSKAVSYTH
;
A
#
# COMPACT_ATOMS: atom_id res chain seq x y z
N MET A 1 -13.14 -11.03 -21.91
CA MET A 1 -13.65 -9.68 -21.57
C MET A 1 -12.54 -8.96 -20.84
N ALA A 2 -12.22 -7.73 -21.23
CA ALA A 2 -11.28 -6.93 -20.46
C ALA A 2 -11.94 -6.54 -19.14
N TYR A 3 -11.25 -6.71 -18.03
CA TYR A 3 -11.69 -6.26 -16.72
C TYR A 3 -11.81 -4.72 -16.71
N GLN A 4 -12.91 -4.21 -16.20
CA GLN A 4 -13.09 -2.77 -15.96
C GLN A 4 -13.05 -2.52 -14.45
N ALA A 5 -12.04 -1.78 -14.00
CA ALA A 5 -11.96 -1.33 -12.63
C ALA A 5 -13.07 -0.31 -12.31
N SER A 6 -13.47 -0.22 -11.03
CA SER A 6 -14.44 0.78 -10.60
C SER A 6 -13.91 2.20 -10.78
N THR A 7 -14.77 3.10 -11.23
CA THR A 7 -14.52 4.54 -11.34
C THR A 7 -15.20 5.33 -10.22
N GLU A 8 -16.03 4.67 -9.40
CA GLU A 8 -16.80 5.32 -8.34
C GLU A 8 -16.02 5.37 -7.03
N GLU A 9 -16.01 6.53 -6.42
CA GLU A 9 -15.41 6.76 -5.10
C GLU A 9 -16.52 6.78 -4.04
N HIS A 10 -16.43 5.89 -3.06
CA HIS A 10 -17.35 5.81 -1.94
C HIS A 10 -16.60 5.92 -0.62
N SER A 11 -17.18 6.65 0.33
CA SER A 11 -16.73 6.57 1.73
C SER A 11 -16.97 5.17 2.26
N ILE A 12 -15.93 4.58 2.87
CA ILE A 12 -15.99 3.24 3.45
C ILE A 12 -16.00 3.38 4.96
N ASP A 13 -17.10 2.98 5.58
CA ASP A 13 -17.18 2.84 7.04
C ASP A 13 -16.60 1.48 7.45
N ILE A 14 -15.43 1.52 8.08
CA ILE A 14 -14.69 0.32 8.52
C ILE A 14 -14.17 0.50 9.94
N VAL A 15 -14.28 -0.56 10.73
CA VAL A 15 -13.66 -0.66 12.06
C VAL A 15 -12.22 -1.17 11.96
N ASN A 16 -11.96 -2.09 11.04
CA ASN A 16 -10.63 -2.60 10.75
C ASN A 16 -10.51 -2.99 9.27
N ILE A 17 -9.28 -3.00 8.75
CA ILE A 17 -9.00 -3.30 7.33
C ILE A 17 -9.36 -4.74 6.96
N ALA A 18 -9.20 -5.70 7.88
CA ALA A 18 -9.52 -7.12 7.61
C ALA A 18 -11.00 -7.32 7.25
N SER A 19 -11.90 -6.49 7.78
CA SER A 19 -13.32 -6.55 7.45
C SER A 19 -13.66 -6.16 6.00
N LEU A 20 -12.73 -5.54 5.29
CA LEU A 20 -12.91 -5.16 3.89
C LEU A 20 -12.81 -6.35 2.94
N GLU A 21 -12.08 -7.41 3.27
CA GLU A 21 -11.79 -8.52 2.35
C GLU A 21 -13.07 -9.10 1.75
N GLY A 22 -14.08 -9.36 2.58
CA GLY A 22 -15.37 -9.88 2.11
C GLY A 22 -16.09 -8.93 1.14
N LYS A 23 -16.13 -7.64 1.48
CA LYS A 23 -16.76 -6.60 0.65
C LYS A 23 -16.04 -6.43 -0.70
N VAL A 24 -14.70 -6.50 -0.69
CA VAL A 24 -13.89 -6.41 -1.89
C VAL A 24 -14.08 -7.62 -2.79
N LYS A 25 -14.11 -8.84 -2.21
CA LYS A 25 -14.36 -10.08 -2.94
C LYS A 25 -15.69 -10.07 -3.72
N GLU A 26 -16.71 -9.46 -3.18
CA GLU A 26 -18.02 -9.34 -3.83
C GLU A 26 -18.03 -8.37 -5.02
N ARG A 27 -17.07 -7.44 -5.08
CA ARG A 27 -17.04 -6.35 -6.06
C ARG A 27 -15.95 -6.48 -7.12
N MET A 28 -14.86 -7.17 -6.80
CA MET A 28 -13.76 -7.38 -7.74
C MET A 28 -14.01 -8.60 -8.62
N GLU A 29 -13.46 -8.55 -9.82
CA GLU A 29 -13.34 -9.73 -10.67
C GLU A 29 -12.49 -10.80 -9.97
N ALA A 30 -12.88 -12.08 -10.09
CA ALA A 30 -12.29 -13.18 -9.32
C ALA A 30 -10.77 -13.36 -9.51
N GLY A 31 -10.29 -13.20 -10.75
CA GLY A 31 -8.85 -13.29 -11.05
C GLY A 31 -8.06 -12.12 -10.46
N ALA A 32 -8.60 -10.90 -10.54
CA ALA A 32 -8.00 -9.71 -9.95
C ALA A 32 -7.94 -9.80 -8.42
N PHE A 33 -9.04 -10.25 -7.81
CA PHE A 33 -9.08 -10.49 -6.36
C PHE A 33 -8.07 -11.56 -5.94
N GLY A 34 -8.02 -12.70 -6.68
CA GLY A 34 -7.08 -13.78 -6.39
C GLY A 34 -5.63 -13.35 -6.47
N TYR A 35 -5.29 -12.53 -7.48
CA TYR A 35 -3.94 -11.98 -7.62
C TYR A 35 -3.54 -11.08 -6.44
N ILE A 36 -4.40 -10.15 -6.05
CA ILE A 36 -4.08 -9.19 -4.97
C ILE A 36 -4.09 -9.86 -3.60
N ARG A 37 -5.04 -10.78 -3.37
CA ARG A 37 -5.22 -11.44 -2.08
C ARG A 37 -4.24 -12.58 -1.86
N GLY A 38 -3.83 -13.28 -2.93
CA GLY A 38 -3.03 -14.49 -2.82
C GLY A 38 -1.57 -14.23 -2.43
N GLY A 39 -0.98 -15.19 -1.74
CA GLY A 39 0.45 -15.27 -1.44
C GLY A 39 1.14 -16.37 -2.23
N SER A 40 2.46 -16.40 -2.18
CA SER A 40 3.27 -17.44 -2.84
C SER A 40 3.18 -18.77 -2.10
N GLU A 41 3.19 -19.86 -2.85
CA GLU A 41 3.24 -21.25 -2.35
C GLU A 41 2.18 -21.51 -1.27
N ASP A 42 2.59 -21.96 -0.08
CA ASP A 42 1.72 -22.28 1.05
C ASP A 42 1.20 -21.05 1.81
N GLU A 43 1.48 -19.85 1.31
CA GLU A 43 1.09 -18.57 1.92
C GLU A 43 1.58 -18.42 3.38
N TRP A 44 2.68 -19.07 3.74
CA TRP A 44 3.19 -19.03 5.09
C TRP A 44 3.56 -17.60 5.53
N THR A 45 4.34 -16.90 4.72
CA THR A 45 4.75 -15.51 5.00
C THR A 45 3.54 -14.57 5.08
N MET A 46 2.55 -14.75 4.22
CA MET A 46 1.32 -13.97 4.27
C MET A 46 0.58 -14.16 5.61
N LYS A 47 0.50 -15.39 6.12
CA LYS A 47 -0.08 -15.67 7.43
C LYS A 47 0.74 -15.06 8.55
N GLU A 48 2.09 -15.18 8.49
CA GLU A 48 3.01 -14.61 9.48
C GLU A 48 2.96 -13.08 9.54
N ASN A 49 2.72 -12.41 8.44
CA ASN A 49 2.53 -10.95 8.41
C ASN A 49 1.42 -10.46 9.36
N THR A 50 0.48 -11.34 9.69
CA THR A 50 -0.60 -11.03 10.64
C THR A 50 -0.35 -11.67 12.00
N THR A 51 0.00 -12.97 12.04
CA THR A 51 0.08 -13.74 13.29
C THR A 51 1.26 -13.34 14.16
N SER A 52 2.36 -12.86 13.57
CA SER A 52 3.54 -12.38 14.32
C SER A 52 3.22 -11.24 15.29
N PHE A 53 2.20 -10.43 15.02
CA PHE A 53 1.77 -9.40 15.96
C PHE A 53 1.23 -9.97 17.27
N ASN A 54 0.69 -11.18 17.28
CA ASN A 54 0.18 -11.84 18.49
C ASN A 54 1.28 -12.16 19.52
N THR A 55 2.53 -12.21 19.08
CA THR A 55 3.69 -12.39 19.96
C THR A 55 4.13 -11.10 20.65
N LYS A 56 3.64 -9.95 20.21
CA LYS A 56 3.96 -8.65 20.79
C LYS A 56 2.96 -8.31 21.90
N LYS A 57 3.46 -7.82 23.02
CA LYS A 57 2.61 -7.40 24.15
C LYS A 57 2.81 -5.92 24.41
N ILE A 58 1.71 -5.21 24.53
CA ILE A 58 1.73 -3.82 24.97
C ILE A 58 1.73 -3.80 26.48
N MET A 59 2.78 -3.19 27.07
CA MET A 59 2.88 -2.96 28.52
C MET A 59 2.39 -1.55 28.80
N PRO A 60 1.12 -1.34 29.19
CA PRO A 60 0.59 -0.01 29.43
C PRO A 60 1.25 0.63 30.65
N ARG A 61 1.55 1.91 30.57
CA ARG A 61 2.04 2.73 31.68
C ARG A 61 1.08 3.88 31.89
N VAL A 62 0.26 3.80 32.91
CA VAL A 62 -0.75 4.82 33.24
C VAL A 62 -0.16 6.01 34.00
N LEU A 63 -0.90 7.11 34.05
CA LEU A 63 -0.58 8.32 34.81
C LEU A 63 0.77 8.96 34.45
N ARG A 64 1.14 8.94 33.17
CA ARG A 64 2.43 9.48 32.68
C ARG A 64 2.36 10.96 32.27
N GLY A 65 1.19 11.58 32.28
CA GLY A 65 1.02 12.97 31.85
C GLY A 65 1.38 13.17 30.38
N ILE A 66 1.04 12.21 29.51
CA ILE A 66 1.30 12.26 28.06
C ILE A 66 0.05 12.81 27.40
N ASP A 67 0.15 14.02 26.82
CA ASP A 67 -0.97 14.69 26.16
C ASP A 67 -1.07 14.32 24.68
N SER A 68 0.05 13.98 24.02
CA SER A 68 0.11 13.60 22.61
C SER A 68 1.18 12.57 22.33
N ALA A 69 0.96 11.75 21.29
CA ALA A 69 1.96 10.80 20.80
C ALA A 69 2.69 11.42 19.60
N ASP A 70 4.01 11.36 19.60
CA ASP A 70 4.84 11.69 18.45
C ASP A 70 5.22 10.39 17.73
N LEU A 71 4.78 10.24 16.49
CA LEU A 71 5.08 9.11 15.59
C LEU A 71 6.07 9.50 14.50
N SER A 72 6.60 10.72 14.53
CA SER A 72 7.51 11.19 13.50
C SER A 72 8.82 10.40 13.50
N THR A 73 9.39 10.26 12.32
CA THR A 73 10.68 9.60 12.12
C THR A 73 11.37 10.16 10.88
N SER A 74 12.60 9.73 10.63
CA SER A 74 13.33 10.11 9.42
C SER A 74 13.96 8.89 8.79
N ILE A 75 13.91 8.80 7.45
CA ILE A 75 14.57 7.78 6.66
C ILE A 75 15.28 8.42 5.47
N PHE A 76 16.56 8.15 5.29
CA PHE A 76 17.41 8.75 4.24
C PHE A 76 17.35 10.31 4.20
N GLY A 77 17.18 10.94 5.35
CA GLY A 77 17.04 12.40 5.45
C GLY A 77 15.65 12.93 5.06
N ILE A 78 14.68 12.06 4.86
CA ILE A 78 13.28 12.42 4.59
C ILE A 78 12.49 12.33 5.90
N ASP A 79 11.92 13.43 6.34
CA ASP A 79 11.09 13.48 7.54
C ASP A 79 9.68 12.94 7.25
N LEU A 80 9.22 12.03 8.09
CA LEU A 80 7.93 11.36 7.99
C LEU A 80 7.08 11.62 9.22
N LYS A 81 5.76 11.75 9.03
CA LYS A 81 4.79 11.87 10.13
C LYS A 81 4.54 10.56 10.86
N THR A 82 4.90 9.43 10.28
CA THR A 82 4.65 8.09 10.79
C THR A 82 5.75 7.14 10.33
N PRO A 83 6.13 6.10 11.11
CA PRO A 83 7.10 5.10 10.69
C PRO A 83 6.55 4.07 9.69
N ILE A 84 5.34 4.27 9.18
CA ILE A 84 4.71 3.38 8.21
C ILE A 84 4.98 3.88 6.80
N ILE A 85 5.53 3.02 5.95
CA ILE A 85 5.80 3.27 4.53
C ILE A 85 4.95 2.31 3.71
N GLN A 86 4.39 2.78 2.60
CA GLN A 86 3.66 1.92 1.68
C GLN A 86 4.65 1.06 0.88
N ALA A 87 4.52 -0.26 1.03
CA ALA A 87 5.32 -1.22 0.27
C ALA A 87 4.94 -1.24 -1.22
N PRO A 88 5.88 -1.54 -2.15
CA PRO A 88 5.55 -1.62 -3.57
C PRO A 88 4.53 -2.74 -3.83
N SER A 89 3.40 -2.36 -4.43
CA SER A 89 2.36 -3.28 -4.88
C SER A 89 2.14 -3.12 -6.37
N ALA A 90 2.21 -4.20 -7.11
CA ALA A 90 2.03 -4.21 -8.55
C ALA A 90 0.55 -4.18 -8.95
N ALA A 91 0.29 -3.78 -10.20
CA ALA A 91 -0.98 -3.97 -10.88
C ALA A 91 -2.21 -3.42 -10.12
N GLN A 92 -2.07 -2.26 -9.48
CA GLN A 92 -3.18 -1.65 -8.73
C GLN A 92 -4.35 -1.24 -9.61
N GLY A 93 -4.13 -1.10 -10.92
CA GLY A 93 -5.18 -0.95 -11.93
C GLY A 93 -6.20 -2.09 -11.96
N LEU A 94 -5.87 -3.26 -11.39
CA LEU A 94 -6.83 -4.34 -11.18
C LEU A 94 -7.89 -4.02 -10.12
N ALA A 95 -7.58 -3.12 -9.20
CA ALA A 95 -8.51 -2.71 -8.15
C ALA A 95 -9.27 -1.43 -8.52
N HIS A 96 -8.58 -0.47 -9.15
CA HIS A 96 -9.16 0.82 -9.50
C HIS A 96 -8.45 1.43 -10.71
N GLU A 97 -9.19 2.10 -11.60
CA GLU A 97 -8.63 2.66 -12.85
C GLU A 97 -7.44 3.61 -12.65
N LYS A 98 -7.46 4.40 -11.57
CA LYS A 98 -6.38 5.34 -11.23
C LYS A 98 -5.21 4.68 -10.50
N GLY A 99 -5.33 3.41 -10.13
CA GLY A 99 -4.27 2.56 -9.60
C GLY A 99 -3.30 3.25 -8.65
N GLU A 100 -2.02 3.18 -8.98
CA GLU A 100 -0.91 3.71 -8.18
C GLU A 100 -0.95 5.24 -8.01
N ALA A 101 -1.54 5.97 -8.93
CA ALA A 101 -1.68 7.43 -8.83
C ALA A 101 -2.54 7.84 -7.61
N ASN A 102 -3.66 7.13 -7.38
CA ASN A 102 -4.49 7.36 -6.20
C ASN A 102 -3.77 6.94 -4.91
N THR A 103 -3.03 5.83 -4.94
CA THR A 103 -2.23 5.39 -3.80
C THR A 103 -1.15 6.40 -3.45
N ALA A 104 -0.41 6.91 -4.44
CA ALA A 104 0.61 7.94 -4.25
C ALA A 104 0.03 9.20 -3.59
N LYS A 105 -1.12 9.67 -4.06
CA LYS A 105 -1.85 10.81 -3.48
C LYS A 105 -2.25 10.56 -2.02
N GLY A 106 -2.81 9.37 -1.73
CA GLY A 106 -3.23 9.01 -0.37
C GLY A 106 -2.06 8.91 0.60
N VAL A 107 -0.95 8.28 0.18
CA VAL A 107 0.27 8.15 0.99
C VAL A 107 0.94 9.49 1.24
N ALA A 108 0.99 10.37 0.25
CA ALA A 108 1.48 11.74 0.40
C ALA A 108 0.66 12.54 1.41
N ALA A 109 -0.67 12.44 1.36
CA ALA A 109 -1.58 13.08 2.31
C ALA A 109 -1.35 12.58 3.75
N ALA A 110 -0.96 11.32 3.92
CA ALA A 110 -0.59 10.74 5.21
C ALA A 110 0.81 11.18 5.70
N GLY A 111 1.59 11.87 4.89
CA GLY A 111 2.97 12.28 5.21
C GLY A 111 3.95 11.13 5.27
N SER A 112 3.80 10.17 4.37
CA SER A 112 4.64 8.97 4.25
C SER A 112 5.25 8.84 2.85
N ILE A 113 6.01 7.76 2.62
CA ILE A 113 6.66 7.45 1.34
C ILE A 113 5.83 6.46 0.56
N PHE A 114 5.52 6.79 -0.68
CA PHE A 114 4.96 5.87 -1.66
C PHE A 114 6.07 5.08 -2.35
N SER A 115 5.90 3.76 -2.47
CA SER A 115 6.84 2.92 -3.22
C SER A 115 6.16 2.39 -4.48
N ILE A 116 6.63 2.83 -5.65
CA ILE A 116 6.11 2.35 -6.93
C ILE A 116 6.77 1.03 -7.32
N SER A 117 5.97 0.06 -7.76
CA SER A 117 6.45 -1.25 -8.23
C SER A 117 7.03 -1.17 -9.63
N THR A 118 7.99 -2.05 -9.95
CA THR A 118 8.43 -2.29 -11.34
C THR A 118 7.28 -2.70 -12.26
N TYR A 119 6.27 -3.40 -11.73
CA TYR A 119 5.09 -3.84 -12.48
C TYR A 119 3.84 -3.00 -12.19
N ALA A 120 4.04 -1.71 -11.93
CA ALA A 120 2.93 -0.77 -11.81
C ALA A 120 2.19 -0.61 -13.15
N ASN A 121 0.88 -0.35 -13.09
CA ASN A 121 0.09 0.04 -14.25
C ASN A 121 0.24 1.53 -14.59
N THR A 122 0.66 2.32 -13.62
CA THR A 122 0.87 3.77 -13.74
C THR A 122 2.34 4.06 -13.99
N THR A 123 2.66 5.02 -14.86
CA THR A 123 4.05 5.45 -15.06
C THR A 123 4.60 6.17 -13.83
N ILE A 124 5.94 6.17 -13.69
CA ILE A 124 6.60 6.93 -12.60
C ILE A 124 6.23 8.41 -12.67
N GLN A 125 6.14 8.96 -13.88
CA GLN A 125 5.77 10.35 -14.14
C GLN A 125 4.35 10.66 -13.66
N ASP A 126 3.39 9.79 -13.96
CA ASP A 126 1.99 9.98 -13.56
C ASP A 126 1.82 9.83 -12.04
N ALA A 127 2.50 8.87 -11.42
CA ALA A 127 2.52 8.73 -9.97
C ALA A 127 3.12 9.97 -9.27
N ALA A 128 4.23 10.50 -9.82
CA ALA A 128 4.85 11.72 -9.31
C ALA A 128 3.95 12.96 -9.51
N ALA A 129 3.28 13.05 -10.66
CA ALA A 129 2.33 14.13 -10.94
C ALA A 129 1.10 14.09 -10.02
N ALA A 130 0.67 12.90 -9.59
CA ALA A 130 -0.44 12.73 -8.66
C ALA A 130 -0.10 13.19 -7.22
N ALA A 131 1.19 13.20 -6.84
CA ALA A 131 1.68 13.59 -5.53
C ALA A 131 2.90 14.53 -5.65
N PRO A 132 2.72 15.78 -6.13
CA PRO A 132 3.84 16.68 -6.40
C PRO A 132 4.66 16.97 -5.14
N GLY A 133 5.99 16.82 -5.24
CA GLY A 133 6.93 17.08 -4.14
C GLY A 133 6.93 16.03 -3.02
N ALA A 134 6.07 15.01 -3.08
CA ALA A 134 6.09 13.92 -2.11
C ALA A 134 7.25 12.95 -2.38
N PRO A 135 7.90 12.42 -1.34
CA PRO A 135 8.97 11.45 -1.51
C PRO A 135 8.44 10.12 -2.04
N GLN A 136 9.17 9.53 -2.99
CA GLN A 136 8.81 8.26 -3.59
C GLN A 136 10.03 7.35 -3.67
N PHE A 137 9.81 6.03 -3.48
CA PHE A 137 10.77 4.98 -3.77
C PHE A 137 10.37 4.25 -5.04
N PHE A 138 11.35 3.70 -5.73
CA PHE A 138 11.16 2.83 -6.87
C PHE A 138 11.69 1.45 -6.55
N GLN A 139 10.83 0.42 -6.69
CA GLN A 139 11.25 -0.96 -6.63
C GLN A 139 11.84 -1.38 -7.98
N LEU A 140 13.06 -1.85 -7.98
CA LEU A 140 13.73 -2.37 -9.17
C LEU A 140 13.86 -3.90 -9.10
N TYR A 141 13.28 -4.60 -10.07
CA TYR A 141 13.65 -5.97 -10.35
C TYR A 141 14.82 -6.02 -11.33
N MET A 142 15.87 -6.73 -10.96
CA MET A 142 17.02 -6.99 -11.84
C MET A 142 16.63 -8.08 -12.85
N SER A 143 16.28 -7.68 -14.07
CA SER A 143 15.94 -8.57 -15.16
C SER A 143 17.11 -8.76 -16.11
N LYS A 144 17.22 -9.95 -16.73
CA LYS A 144 18.16 -10.17 -17.85
C LYS A 144 17.74 -9.41 -19.11
N ALA A 145 16.48 -9.06 -19.25
CA ALA A 145 15.96 -8.24 -20.34
C ALA A 145 15.91 -6.78 -19.91
N VAL A 146 16.74 -5.93 -20.53
CA VAL A 146 16.89 -4.50 -20.21
C VAL A 146 15.65 -3.65 -20.61
N SER A 147 14.70 -4.25 -21.35
CA SER A 147 13.54 -3.55 -21.91
C SER A 147 12.51 -3.07 -20.87
N TYR A 148 12.64 -3.44 -19.60
CA TYR A 148 11.71 -3.03 -18.53
C TYR A 148 12.19 -1.86 -17.68
N THR A 149 13.39 -1.34 -17.96
CA THR A 149 13.99 -0.27 -17.15
C THR A 149 13.99 1.11 -17.82
N HIS A 150 13.19 1.25 -18.86
CA HIS A 150 13.07 2.52 -19.60
C HIS A 150 11.68 3.09 -19.57
#